data_0683af31620de3323032122d8230faf1
#
_entry.id   0683af31620de3323032122d8230faf1
#
_cell.length_a   1.000
_cell.length_b   1.000
_cell.length_c   1.000
_cell.angle_alpha   90.00
_cell.angle_beta   90.00
_cell.angle_gamma   90.00
#
_symmetry.space_group_name_H-M   'P 1'
#
loop_
_entity.id
_entity.type
_entity.pdbx_description
1 polymer ?
#
loop_
_entity_poly.entity_id
_entity_poly.type
_entity_poly.pdbx_seq_one_letter_code
_entity_poly.pdbx_strand_id
1 'polypeptide(L)'
;MTLQENHIDSLKFDAAGLITTVVQHAHSGEVLMVAWMNRDALALTLQRQRLVFWSRSRQQLWEKGETSGNTLTLVSLTADCDHDTLLARALPAGPVCHTGSATCFGEAGSGVGFLANLQHIIARRASESPESSYTAKLLAAGTQRVAQKVGEEGVELALAATTNDRQKIIDESADLFYHTLVLLRAKGVSLEEVTARLAERHQRSNNSSAAERKL
;
A
#
# COMPACT_ATOMS: atom_id res chain seq x y z
N MET A 1 -17.30 2.99 -1.67
CA MET A 1 -17.82 4.21 -1.00
C MET A 1 -17.20 4.26 0.39
N THR A 2 -16.50 5.34 0.76
CA THR A 2 -15.91 5.46 2.10
C THR A 2 -17.02 5.64 3.13
N LEU A 3 -16.98 4.85 4.20
CA LEU A 3 -17.98 4.87 5.26
C LEU A 3 -17.93 6.22 6.00
N GLN A 4 -19.10 6.80 6.26
CA GLN A 4 -19.28 7.99 7.09
C GLN A 4 -20.17 7.64 8.28
N GLU A 5 -20.22 8.48 9.31
CA GLU A 5 -21.00 8.22 10.53
C GLU A 5 -22.47 7.88 10.26
N ASN A 6 -23.10 8.51 9.26
CA ASN A 6 -24.48 8.24 8.87
C ASN A 6 -24.72 6.86 8.22
N HIS A 7 -23.69 6.09 7.94
CA HIS A 7 -23.78 4.74 7.37
C HIS A 7 -23.64 3.62 8.42
N ILE A 8 -23.36 3.96 9.68
CA ILE A 8 -23.13 2.96 10.75
C ILE A 8 -24.38 2.10 10.98
N ASP A 9 -25.57 2.67 10.80
CA ASP A 9 -26.84 1.95 11.02
C ASP A 9 -27.16 0.92 9.93
N SER A 10 -26.53 1.00 8.77
CA SER A 10 -26.66 0.01 7.69
C SER A 10 -25.78 -1.23 7.89
N LEU A 11 -24.85 -1.19 8.87
CA LEU A 11 -23.93 -2.29 9.12
C LEU A 11 -24.59 -3.41 9.94
N LYS A 12 -24.23 -4.63 9.62
CA LYS A 12 -24.68 -5.84 10.31
C LYS A 12 -23.61 -6.28 11.31
N PHE A 13 -23.90 -6.04 12.57
CA PHE A 13 -23.09 -6.54 13.67
C PHE A 13 -23.54 -7.96 14.03
N ASP A 14 -22.61 -8.78 14.52
CA ASP A 14 -22.90 -10.12 15.02
C ASP A 14 -23.74 -10.10 16.32
N ALA A 15 -24.09 -11.28 16.85
CA ALA A 15 -24.88 -11.42 18.07
C ALA A 15 -24.19 -10.81 19.32
N ALA A 16 -22.87 -10.61 19.28
CA ALA A 16 -22.11 -9.94 20.33
C ALA A 16 -21.99 -8.41 20.09
N GLY A 17 -22.65 -7.87 19.07
CA GLY A 17 -22.57 -6.46 18.69
C GLY A 17 -21.24 -6.07 18.06
N LEU A 18 -20.55 -7.02 17.43
CA LEU A 18 -19.24 -6.83 16.83
C LEU A 18 -19.30 -6.97 15.30
N ILE A 19 -18.45 -6.22 14.61
CA ILE A 19 -18.21 -6.36 13.18
C ILE A 19 -16.74 -6.69 12.94
N THR A 20 -16.48 -7.66 12.07
CA THR A 20 -15.11 -8.01 11.66
C THR A 20 -14.50 -6.87 10.88
N THR A 21 -13.25 -6.54 11.17
CA THR A 21 -12.50 -5.49 10.48
C THR A 21 -11.17 -6.04 9.99
N VAL A 22 -11.05 -6.15 8.67
CA VAL A 22 -9.79 -6.44 7.99
C VAL A 22 -9.02 -5.15 7.83
N VAL A 23 -7.79 -5.10 8.34
CA VAL A 23 -6.91 -3.93 8.21
C VAL A 23 -5.90 -4.19 7.10
N GLN A 24 -5.88 -3.32 6.12
CA GLN A 24 -5.03 -3.40 4.94
C GLN A 24 -4.11 -2.17 4.88
N HIS A 25 -2.86 -2.38 4.51
CA HIS A 25 -1.92 -1.28 4.26
C HIS A 25 -2.40 -0.45 3.06
N ALA A 26 -2.58 0.86 3.26
CA ALA A 26 -3.23 1.73 2.27
C ALA A 26 -2.48 1.81 0.92
N HIS A 27 -1.16 1.63 0.92
CA HIS A 27 -0.35 1.70 -0.29
C HIS A 27 -0.05 0.32 -0.88
N SER A 28 0.46 -0.62 -0.09
CA SER A 28 0.87 -1.93 -0.61
C SER A 28 -0.28 -2.90 -0.85
N GLY A 29 -1.45 -2.66 -0.24
CA GLY A 29 -2.58 -3.60 -0.27
C GLY A 29 -2.37 -4.85 0.60
N GLU A 30 -1.30 -4.91 1.38
CA GLU A 30 -1.02 -6.03 2.27
C GLU A 30 -1.98 -6.05 3.47
N VAL A 31 -2.46 -7.23 3.86
CA VAL A 31 -3.28 -7.39 5.05
C VAL A 31 -2.39 -7.30 6.29
N LEU A 32 -2.65 -6.32 7.14
CA LEU A 32 -1.87 -6.03 8.34
C LEU A 32 -2.33 -6.83 9.55
N MET A 33 -3.62 -6.87 9.78
CA MET A 33 -4.26 -7.57 10.90
C MET A 33 -5.76 -7.73 10.68
N VAL A 34 -6.40 -8.52 11.53
CA VAL A 34 -7.85 -8.60 11.66
C VAL A 34 -8.21 -8.33 13.13
N ALA A 35 -9.24 -7.52 13.35
CA ALA A 35 -9.77 -7.21 14.67
C ALA A 35 -11.28 -6.99 14.61
N TRP A 36 -11.89 -6.62 15.73
CA TRP A 36 -13.33 -6.41 15.84
C TRP A 36 -13.62 -5.00 16.33
N MET A 37 -14.68 -4.42 15.79
CA MET A 37 -15.21 -3.14 16.27
C MET A 37 -16.64 -3.35 16.77
N ASN A 38 -17.00 -2.69 17.87
CA ASN A 38 -18.38 -2.39 18.21
C ASN A 38 -18.75 -0.99 17.66
N ARG A 39 -19.96 -0.53 17.86
CA ARG A 39 -20.41 0.79 17.39
C ARG A 39 -19.55 1.94 17.95
N ASP A 40 -19.13 1.86 19.22
CA ASP A 40 -18.32 2.90 19.85
C ASP A 40 -16.90 2.92 19.27
N ALA A 41 -16.27 1.75 19.06
CA ALA A 41 -14.97 1.64 18.41
C ALA A 41 -14.99 2.24 17.00
N LEU A 42 -16.05 1.98 16.25
CA LEU A 42 -16.23 2.51 14.90
C LEU A 42 -16.41 4.03 14.91
N ALA A 43 -17.27 4.57 15.78
CA ALA A 43 -17.47 6.01 15.94
C ALA A 43 -16.15 6.72 16.32
N LEU A 44 -15.41 6.18 17.30
CA LEU A 44 -14.12 6.72 17.69
C LEU A 44 -13.07 6.63 16.58
N THR A 45 -13.07 5.56 15.79
CA THR A 45 -12.19 5.43 14.61
C THR A 45 -12.44 6.53 13.61
N LEU A 46 -13.70 6.81 13.27
CA LEU A 46 -14.08 7.86 12.33
C LEU A 46 -13.74 9.26 12.89
N GLN A 47 -14.00 9.49 14.17
CA GLN A 47 -13.72 10.78 14.84
C GLN A 47 -12.21 11.06 14.93
N ARG A 48 -11.40 10.05 15.35
CA ARG A 48 -9.97 10.23 15.61
C ARG A 48 -9.09 10.04 14.39
N GLN A 49 -9.65 9.48 13.32
CA GLN A 49 -8.89 9.04 12.13
C GLN A 49 -7.75 8.08 12.49
N ARG A 50 -7.93 7.30 13.56
CA ARG A 50 -7.04 6.24 14.06
C ARG A 50 -7.86 5.01 14.38
N LEU A 51 -7.32 3.81 14.11
CA LEU A 51 -8.06 2.58 14.31
C LEU A 51 -8.21 2.25 15.80
N VAL A 52 -9.45 2.28 16.25
CA VAL A 52 -9.90 1.84 17.58
C VAL A 52 -10.69 0.54 17.43
N PHE A 53 -10.46 -0.41 18.29
CA PHE A 53 -11.07 -1.73 18.24
C PHE A 53 -11.74 -2.09 19.56
N TRP A 54 -12.54 -3.15 19.54
CA TRP A 54 -13.08 -3.81 20.72
C TRP A 54 -12.27 -5.06 21.05
N SER A 55 -11.70 -5.13 22.24
CA SER A 55 -11.00 -6.31 22.72
C SER A 55 -12.00 -7.32 23.28
N ARG A 56 -12.18 -8.47 22.61
CA ARG A 56 -13.08 -9.54 23.05
C ARG A 56 -12.66 -10.16 24.39
N SER A 57 -11.36 -10.26 24.64
CA SER A 57 -10.84 -10.85 25.90
C SER A 57 -10.88 -9.89 27.08
N ARG A 58 -10.63 -8.59 26.83
CA ARG A 58 -10.61 -7.55 27.88
C ARG A 58 -11.94 -6.84 28.06
N GLN A 59 -12.90 -7.05 27.11
CA GLN A 59 -14.21 -6.39 27.08
C GLN A 59 -14.11 -4.86 27.19
N GLN A 60 -13.18 -4.26 26.44
CA GLN A 60 -12.95 -2.82 26.43
C GLN A 60 -12.45 -2.33 25.07
N LEU A 61 -12.63 -1.05 24.83
CA LEU A 61 -12.04 -0.32 23.71
C LEU A 61 -10.52 -0.25 23.84
N TRP A 62 -9.83 -0.30 22.72
CA TRP A 62 -8.38 -0.04 22.66
C TRP A 62 -8.01 0.57 21.31
N GLU A 63 -7.18 1.61 21.35
CA GLU A 63 -6.61 2.22 20.16
C GLU A 63 -5.33 1.46 19.78
N LYS A 64 -5.23 1.04 18.53
CA LYS A 64 -4.03 0.35 18.08
C LYS A 64 -2.81 1.25 18.22
N GLY A 65 -1.82 0.78 18.98
CA GLY A 65 -0.59 1.53 19.24
C GLY A 65 -0.66 2.47 20.45
N GLU A 66 -1.73 2.47 21.25
CA GLU A 66 -1.86 3.33 22.45
C GLU A 66 -0.71 3.18 23.45
N THR A 67 -0.08 1.99 23.53
CA THR A 67 1.07 1.73 24.41
C THR A 67 2.40 1.76 23.67
N SER A 68 2.45 1.23 22.43
CA SER A 68 3.69 1.07 21.67
C SER A 68 4.06 2.27 20.80
N GLY A 69 3.14 3.21 20.58
CA GLY A 69 3.30 4.28 19.59
C GLY A 69 3.05 3.84 18.14
N ASN A 70 2.93 2.53 17.86
CA ASN A 70 2.71 1.98 16.53
C ASN A 70 1.22 2.09 16.15
N THR A 71 0.75 3.31 15.97
CA THR A 71 -0.64 3.61 15.61
C THR A 71 -0.95 3.26 14.16
N LEU A 72 -2.24 3.13 13.85
CA LEU A 72 -2.77 2.94 12.50
C LEU A 72 -3.63 4.15 12.12
N THR A 73 -3.11 5.00 11.23
CA THR A 73 -3.87 6.15 10.71
C THR A 73 -4.84 5.66 9.64
N LEU A 74 -6.12 5.96 9.81
CA LEU A 74 -7.17 5.60 8.85
C LEU A 74 -7.01 6.42 7.56
N VAL A 75 -7.08 5.73 6.41
CA VAL A 75 -7.14 6.34 5.07
C VAL A 75 -8.55 6.20 4.48
N SER A 76 -9.13 5.02 4.59
CA SER A 76 -10.51 4.77 4.18
C SER A 76 -11.09 3.57 4.93
N LEU A 77 -12.41 3.58 5.08
CA LEU A 77 -13.18 2.50 5.67
C LEU A 77 -14.33 2.17 4.73
N THR A 78 -14.51 0.90 4.39
CA THR A 78 -15.53 0.44 3.45
C THR A 78 -16.16 -0.83 3.97
N ALA A 79 -17.50 -0.93 3.90
CA ALA A 79 -18.19 -2.19 4.16
C ALA A 79 -18.13 -3.07 2.90
N ASP A 80 -18.21 -4.38 3.10
CA ASP A 80 -18.37 -5.34 2.00
C ASP A 80 -19.79 -5.32 1.43
N CYS A 81 -20.11 -6.27 0.54
CA CYS A 81 -21.35 -6.24 -0.24
C CYS A 81 -22.61 -6.52 0.58
N ASP A 82 -22.51 -7.24 1.69
CA ASP A 82 -23.62 -7.58 2.59
C ASP A 82 -23.53 -6.91 3.96
N HIS A 83 -22.54 -6.02 4.15
CA HIS A 83 -22.37 -5.08 5.26
C HIS A 83 -22.06 -5.75 6.61
N ASP A 84 -21.44 -6.93 6.61
CA ASP A 84 -21.05 -7.64 7.83
C ASP A 84 -19.55 -7.64 8.12
N THR A 85 -18.75 -7.09 7.20
CA THR A 85 -17.29 -6.97 7.32
C THR A 85 -16.82 -5.58 6.87
N LEU A 86 -15.82 -5.05 7.55
CA LEU A 86 -15.18 -3.79 7.22
C LEU A 86 -13.79 -4.01 6.65
N LEU A 87 -13.46 -3.29 5.58
CA LEU A 87 -12.11 -3.10 5.10
C LEU A 87 -11.61 -1.71 5.54
N ALA A 88 -10.67 -1.69 6.48
CA ALA A 88 -9.99 -0.48 6.92
C ALA A 88 -8.63 -0.38 6.21
N ARG A 89 -8.47 0.58 5.30
CA ARG A 89 -7.17 0.91 4.72
C ARG A 89 -6.47 1.91 5.62
N ALA A 90 -5.27 1.58 6.07
CA ALA A 90 -4.55 2.38 7.06
C ALA A 90 -3.06 2.48 6.77
N LEU A 91 -2.43 3.51 7.34
CA LEU A 91 -0.98 3.71 7.33
C LEU A 91 -0.43 3.42 8.73
N PRO A 92 0.45 2.42 8.88
CA PRO A 92 1.09 2.11 10.15
C PRO A 92 2.24 3.07 10.45
N ALA A 93 2.33 3.54 11.70
CA ALA A 93 3.47 4.32 12.19
C ALA A 93 4.71 3.45 12.50
N GLY A 94 4.55 2.12 12.57
CA GLY A 94 5.59 1.15 12.85
C GLY A 94 5.06 -0.28 12.75
N PRO A 95 5.78 -1.29 13.27
CA PRO A 95 5.35 -2.68 13.26
C PRO A 95 3.94 -2.87 13.84
N VAL A 96 3.09 -3.60 13.12
CA VAL A 96 1.70 -3.79 13.53
C VAL A 96 1.55 -4.91 14.55
N CYS A 97 2.30 -6.00 14.41
CA CYS A 97 2.23 -7.11 15.34
C CYS A 97 2.90 -6.78 16.68
N HIS A 98 2.36 -7.31 17.78
CA HIS A 98 2.95 -7.19 19.12
C HIS A 98 4.30 -7.94 19.24
N THR A 99 4.61 -8.85 18.31
CA THR A 99 5.90 -9.54 18.21
C THR A 99 6.99 -8.71 17.56
N GLY A 100 6.64 -7.52 17.03
CA GLY A 100 7.56 -6.66 16.30
C GLY A 100 7.53 -6.86 14.77
N SER A 101 6.79 -7.84 14.26
CA SER A 101 6.63 -8.08 12.82
C SER A 101 5.78 -6.98 12.16
N ALA A 102 6.01 -6.73 10.88
CA ALA A 102 5.28 -5.74 10.10
C ALA A 102 3.77 -5.98 10.07
N THR A 103 3.35 -7.24 10.02
CA THR A 103 1.95 -7.67 10.03
C THR A 103 1.69 -8.74 11.08
N CYS A 104 0.43 -8.99 11.44
CA CYS A 104 0.05 -10.14 12.28
C CYS A 104 0.19 -11.49 11.57
N PHE A 105 0.50 -11.47 10.27
CA PHE A 105 0.71 -12.65 9.43
C PHE A 105 2.19 -12.90 9.11
N GLY A 106 3.10 -12.20 9.79
CA GLY A 106 4.54 -12.29 9.62
C GLY A 106 5.17 -11.01 9.07
N GLU A 107 6.34 -11.16 8.46
CA GLU A 107 7.02 -10.05 7.82
C GLU A 107 6.26 -9.57 6.57
N ALA A 108 6.43 -8.29 6.23
CA ALA A 108 5.85 -7.74 5.02
C ALA A 108 6.32 -8.53 3.79
N GLY A 109 5.37 -9.01 3.00
CA GLY A 109 5.68 -9.86 1.85
C GLY A 109 6.43 -9.08 0.75
N SER A 110 7.28 -9.80 0.00
CA SER A 110 7.94 -9.31 -1.21
C SER A 110 7.03 -9.36 -2.45
N GLY A 111 5.71 -9.32 -2.25
CA GLY A 111 4.75 -9.33 -3.36
C GLY A 111 4.77 -8.02 -4.16
N VAL A 112 4.02 -8.00 -5.28
CA VAL A 112 3.93 -6.82 -6.18
C VAL A 112 3.51 -5.53 -5.46
N GLY A 113 2.78 -5.62 -4.34
CA GLY A 113 2.46 -4.49 -3.46
C GLY A 113 3.69 -3.80 -2.87
N PHE A 114 4.85 -4.49 -2.82
CA PHE A 114 6.10 -3.89 -2.38
C PHE A 114 6.54 -2.70 -3.25
N LEU A 115 6.24 -2.70 -4.55
CA LEU A 115 6.57 -1.55 -5.43
C LEU A 115 5.86 -0.27 -4.97
N ALA A 116 4.60 -0.36 -4.56
CA ALA A 116 3.87 0.78 -4.01
C ALA A 116 4.48 1.25 -2.67
N ASN A 117 4.89 0.31 -1.80
CA ASN A 117 5.61 0.65 -0.58
C ASN A 117 6.99 1.27 -0.87
N LEU A 118 7.73 0.75 -1.87
CA LEU A 118 9.03 1.27 -2.29
C LEU A 118 8.94 2.73 -2.74
N GLN A 119 7.87 3.14 -3.43
CA GLN A 119 7.62 4.55 -3.77
C GLN A 119 7.62 5.44 -2.51
N HIS A 120 6.99 4.99 -1.41
CA HIS A 120 6.96 5.75 -0.16
C HIS A 120 8.30 5.72 0.58
N ILE A 121 9.04 4.61 0.51
CA ILE A 121 10.42 4.54 1.01
C ILE A 121 11.31 5.55 0.26
N ILE A 122 11.21 5.62 -1.06
CA ILE A 122 11.94 6.58 -1.90
C ILE A 122 11.56 8.02 -1.53
N ALA A 123 10.26 8.31 -1.34
CA ALA A 123 9.79 9.64 -0.93
C ALA A 123 10.37 10.08 0.42
N ARG A 124 10.43 9.18 1.39
CA ARG A 124 11.04 9.43 2.70
C ARG A 124 12.54 9.66 2.57
N ARG A 125 13.27 8.77 1.87
CA ARG A 125 14.72 8.86 1.66
C ARG A 125 15.14 10.10 0.86
N ALA A 126 14.26 10.62 0.01
CA ALA A 126 14.47 11.86 -0.71
C ALA A 126 14.63 13.09 0.20
N SER A 127 14.11 13.02 1.44
CA SER A 127 14.22 14.08 2.46
C SER A 127 15.43 13.93 3.38
N GLU A 128 16.21 12.86 3.22
CA GLU A 128 17.46 12.62 3.97
C GLU A 128 18.62 13.42 3.36
N SER A 129 19.78 13.42 4.06
CA SER A 129 20.98 14.05 3.51
C SER A 129 21.59 13.21 2.37
N PRO A 130 22.17 13.85 1.33
CA PRO A 130 22.84 13.12 0.24
C PRO A 130 24.04 12.26 0.69
N GLU A 131 24.59 12.53 1.88
CA GLU A 131 25.70 11.76 2.47
C GLU A 131 25.19 10.43 3.05
N SER A 132 23.93 10.38 3.53
CA SER A 132 23.36 9.22 4.19
C SER A 132 22.44 8.40 3.28
N SER A 133 21.96 8.97 2.17
CA SER A 133 20.95 8.36 1.30
C SER A 133 21.34 8.41 -0.17
N TYR A 134 21.49 7.23 -0.78
CA TYR A 134 21.69 7.11 -2.23
C TYR A 134 20.56 7.76 -3.02
N THR A 135 19.32 7.59 -2.58
CA THR A 135 18.14 8.23 -3.21
C THR A 135 18.25 9.75 -3.20
N ALA A 136 18.59 10.34 -2.03
CA ALA A 136 18.79 11.79 -1.92
C ALA A 136 19.94 12.28 -2.78
N LYS A 137 21.07 11.58 -2.78
CA LYS A 137 22.24 11.88 -3.63
C LYS A 137 21.88 11.86 -5.11
N LEU A 138 21.13 10.84 -5.56
CA LEU A 138 20.74 10.72 -6.96
C LEU A 138 19.77 11.83 -7.39
N LEU A 139 18.81 12.18 -6.54
CA LEU A 139 17.88 13.29 -6.79
C LEU A 139 18.58 14.65 -6.80
N ALA A 140 19.54 14.87 -5.90
CA ALA A 140 20.36 16.09 -5.86
C ALA A 140 21.21 16.26 -7.12
N ALA A 141 21.65 15.17 -7.77
CA ALA A 141 22.36 15.20 -9.03
C ALA A 141 21.49 15.63 -10.24
N GLY A 142 20.18 15.77 -10.04
CA GLY A 142 19.22 16.30 -11.00
C GLY A 142 18.58 15.23 -11.89
N THR A 143 17.46 15.63 -12.52
CA THR A 143 16.62 14.72 -13.33
C THR A 143 17.37 14.05 -14.47
N GLN A 144 18.35 14.75 -15.10
CA GLN A 144 19.13 14.18 -16.19
C GLN A 144 19.94 12.95 -15.74
N ARG A 145 20.55 13.02 -14.55
CA ARG A 145 21.31 11.87 -14.01
C ARG A 145 20.38 10.71 -13.65
N VAL A 146 19.20 11.00 -13.08
CA VAL A 146 18.20 9.96 -12.80
C VAL A 146 17.74 9.29 -14.10
N ALA A 147 17.41 10.08 -15.13
CA ALA A 147 16.98 9.56 -16.43
C ALA A 147 18.06 8.73 -17.11
N GLN A 148 19.34 9.14 -16.99
CA GLN A 148 20.48 8.37 -17.48
C GLN A 148 20.52 6.99 -16.82
N LYS A 149 20.32 6.89 -15.49
CA LYS A 149 20.27 5.60 -14.77
C LYS A 149 19.17 4.70 -15.29
N VAL A 150 17.95 5.22 -15.51
CA VAL A 150 16.86 4.42 -16.10
C VAL A 150 17.26 3.86 -17.47
N GLY A 151 17.97 4.65 -18.30
CA GLY A 151 18.46 4.18 -19.60
C GLY A 151 19.54 3.11 -19.47
N GLU A 152 20.51 3.29 -18.56
CA GLU A 152 21.56 2.31 -18.26
C GLU A 152 20.94 0.96 -17.85
N GLU A 153 20.07 0.94 -16.83
CA GLU A 153 19.43 -0.28 -16.32
C GLU A 153 18.53 -0.96 -17.37
N GLY A 154 17.85 -0.15 -18.20
CA GLY A 154 17.04 -0.69 -19.30
C GLY A 154 17.89 -1.42 -20.35
N VAL A 155 19.09 -0.92 -20.68
CA VAL A 155 20.04 -1.59 -21.57
C VAL A 155 20.64 -2.84 -20.91
N GLU A 156 21.01 -2.76 -19.63
CA GLU A 156 21.59 -3.88 -18.88
C GLU A 156 20.58 -5.03 -18.74
N LEU A 157 19.31 -4.73 -18.47
CA LEU A 157 18.24 -5.73 -18.50
C LEU A 157 18.07 -6.38 -19.88
N ALA A 158 18.10 -5.58 -20.96
CA ALA A 158 18.00 -6.13 -22.32
C ALA A 158 19.17 -7.08 -22.66
N LEU A 159 20.38 -6.71 -22.24
CA LEU A 159 21.58 -7.56 -22.42
C LEU A 159 21.51 -8.82 -21.54
N ALA A 160 21.11 -8.69 -20.27
CA ALA A 160 20.93 -9.81 -19.37
C ALA A 160 19.96 -10.86 -19.96
N ALA A 161 18.87 -10.39 -20.58
CA ALA A 161 17.89 -11.28 -21.21
C ALA A 161 18.47 -12.13 -22.35
N THR A 162 19.60 -11.73 -22.96
CA THR A 162 20.28 -12.52 -24.02
C THR A 162 21.18 -13.61 -23.48
N THR A 163 21.50 -13.61 -22.18
CA THR A 163 22.49 -14.51 -21.57
C THR A 163 21.88 -15.76 -20.93
N ASN A 164 20.57 -15.88 -20.84
CA ASN A 164 19.84 -16.90 -20.07
C ASN A 164 20.20 -16.97 -18.56
N ASP A 165 20.84 -15.94 -18.02
CA ASP A 165 21.12 -15.80 -16.60
C ASP A 165 19.88 -15.22 -15.88
N ARG A 166 19.10 -16.12 -15.29
CA ARG A 166 17.88 -15.75 -14.59
C ARG A 166 18.13 -14.76 -13.45
N GLN A 167 19.23 -14.94 -12.68
CA GLN A 167 19.51 -14.07 -11.54
C GLN A 167 19.84 -12.65 -12.03
N LYS A 168 20.67 -12.54 -13.05
CA LYS A 168 21.01 -11.26 -13.65
C LYS A 168 19.79 -10.52 -14.20
N ILE A 169 18.86 -11.23 -14.84
CA ILE A 169 17.58 -10.63 -15.29
C ILE A 169 16.78 -10.06 -14.12
N ILE A 170 16.73 -10.77 -12.98
CA ILE A 170 16.04 -10.30 -11.77
C ILE A 170 16.70 -9.04 -11.21
N ASP A 171 18.03 -9.04 -11.09
CA ASP A 171 18.79 -7.95 -10.51
C ASP A 171 18.63 -6.67 -11.36
N GLU A 172 18.85 -6.75 -12.68
CA GLU A 172 18.69 -5.60 -13.57
C GLU A 172 17.22 -5.11 -13.65
N SER A 173 16.25 -6.03 -13.53
CA SER A 173 14.83 -5.64 -13.43
C SER A 173 14.55 -4.86 -12.14
N ALA A 174 15.14 -5.27 -11.03
CA ALA A 174 14.96 -4.59 -9.74
C ALA A 174 15.59 -3.18 -9.79
N ASP A 175 16.77 -3.05 -10.37
CA ASP A 175 17.45 -1.75 -10.54
C ASP A 175 16.66 -0.83 -11.48
N LEU A 176 16.14 -1.35 -12.58
CA LEU A 176 15.27 -0.58 -13.49
C LEU A 176 13.99 -0.09 -12.78
N PHE A 177 13.31 -0.94 -12.01
CA PHE A 177 12.12 -0.53 -11.25
C PHE A 177 12.46 0.53 -10.21
N TYR A 178 13.55 0.36 -9.47
CA TYR A 178 13.99 1.33 -8.48
C TYR A 178 14.28 2.70 -9.12
N HIS A 179 15.10 2.75 -10.16
CA HIS A 179 15.45 4.00 -10.82
C HIS A 179 14.26 4.64 -11.53
N THR A 180 13.33 3.84 -12.07
CA THR A 180 12.07 4.34 -12.62
C THR A 180 11.24 5.03 -11.53
N LEU A 181 11.08 4.45 -10.34
CA LEU A 181 10.35 5.07 -9.23
C LEU A 181 11.04 6.36 -8.75
N VAL A 182 12.38 6.42 -8.73
CA VAL A 182 13.13 7.64 -8.41
C VAL A 182 12.89 8.73 -9.47
N LEU A 183 12.84 8.36 -10.76
CA LEU A 183 12.54 9.30 -11.85
C LEU A 183 11.10 9.83 -11.76
N LEU A 184 10.14 8.96 -11.50
CA LEU A 184 8.74 9.36 -11.28
C LEU A 184 8.66 10.36 -10.12
N ARG A 185 9.32 10.08 -8.99
CA ARG A 185 9.41 11.00 -7.85
C ARG A 185 10.00 12.35 -8.25
N ALA A 186 11.10 12.36 -9.03
CA ALA A 186 11.74 13.59 -9.51
C ALA A 186 10.83 14.44 -10.40
N LYS A 187 9.83 13.83 -11.03
CA LYS A 187 8.84 14.48 -11.92
C LYS A 187 7.49 14.71 -11.28
N GLY A 188 7.30 14.35 -10.01
CA GLY A 188 6.01 14.49 -9.30
C GLY A 188 4.90 13.59 -9.83
N VAL A 189 5.27 12.47 -10.47
CA VAL A 189 4.34 11.45 -10.96
C VAL A 189 4.28 10.29 -9.97
N SER A 190 3.09 9.78 -9.66
CA SER A 190 2.93 8.63 -8.77
C SER A 190 2.87 7.30 -9.55
N LEU A 191 3.18 6.19 -8.86
CA LEU A 191 3.01 4.85 -9.41
C LEU A 191 1.52 4.55 -9.69
N GLU A 192 0.63 5.10 -8.87
CA GLU A 192 -0.82 4.97 -9.05
C GLU A 192 -1.29 5.59 -10.37
N GLU A 193 -0.76 6.75 -10.78
CA GLU A 193 -1.06 7.35 -12.08
C GLU A 193 -0.60 6.46 -13.24
N VAL A 194 0.58 5.85 -13.11
CA VAL A 194 1.12 4.92 -14.12
C VAL A 194 0.27 3.66 -14.21
N THR A 195 -0.08 3.05 -13.07
CA THR A 195 -0.91 1.83 -13.03
C THR A 195 -2.34 2.09 -13.50
N ALA A 196 -2.93 3.24 -13.17
CA ALA A 196 -4.23 3.65 -13.69
C ALA A 196 -4.20 3.76 -15.23
N ARG A 197 -3.13 4.32 -15.79
CA ARG A 197 -2.96 4.40 -17.25
C ARG A 197 -2.83 3.04 -17.92
N LEU A 198 -2.14 2.10 -17.27
CA LEU A 198 -2.04 0.71 -17.75
C LEU A 198 -3.42 0.02 -17.72
N ALA A 199 -4.18 0.19 -16.64
CA ALA A 199 -5.54 -0.35 -16.50
C ALA A 199 -6.48 0.20 -17.60
N GLU A 200 -6.46 1.51 -17.86
CA GLU A 200 -7.24 2.11 -18.95
C GLU A 200 -6.90 1.51 -20.33
N ARG A 201 -5.61 1.32 -20.62
CA ARG A 201 -5.17 0.71 -21.89
C ARG A 201 -5.68 -0.72 -22.03
N HIS A 202 -5.63 -1.50 -20.95
CA HIS A 202 -6.12 -2.87 -20.92
C HIS A 202 -7.64 -2.95 -21.13
N GLN A 203 -8.41 -2.06 -20.49
CA GLN A 203 -9.87 -2.00 -20.69
C GLN A 203 -10.26 -1.63 -22.11
N ARG A 204 -9.57 -0.69 -22.75
CA ARG A 204 -9.81 -0.31 -24.15
C ARG A 204 -9.55 -1.48 -25.12
N SER A 205 -8.47 -2.23 -24.90
CA SER A 205 -8.14 -3.42 -25.68
C SER A 205 -9.23 -4.50 -25.60
N ASN A 206 -9.75 -4.75 -24.39
CA ASN A 206 -10.83 -5.72 -24.19
C ASN A 206 -12.15 -5.30 -24.85
N ASN A 207 -12.49 -4.02 -24.81
CA ASN A 207 -13.71 -3.49 -25.44
C ASN A 207 -13.64 -3.56 -26.98
N SER A 208 -12.48 -3.30 -27.58
CA SER A 208 -12.26 -3.42 -29.02
C SER A 208 -12.40 -4.89 -29.48
N SER A 209 -11.77 -5.82 -28.75
CA SER A 209 -11.86 -7.26 -29.06
C SER A 209 -13.28 -7.84 -28.87
N ALA A 210 -14.08 -7.28 -27.96
CA ALA A 210 -15.46 -7.68 -27.74
C ALA A 210 -16.41 -7.15 -28.85
N ALA A 211 -16.10 -6.00 -29.44
CA ALA A 211 -16.83 -5.44 -30.57
C ALA A 211 -16.57 -6.25 -31.86
N GLU A 212 -15.32 -6.66 -32.10
CA GLU A 212 -14.96 -7.47 -33.30
C GLU A 212 -15.53 -8.90 -33.27
N ARG A 213 -15.82 -9.47 -32.10
CA ARG A 213 -16.42 -10.81 -31.96
C ARG A 213 -17.95 -10.82 -32.13
N LYS A 214 -18.59 -9.67 -32.28
CA LYS A 214 -20.04 -9.53 -32.46
C LYS A 214 -20.43 -9.20 -33.93
N LEU A 215 -19.45 -9.15 -34.81
CA LEU A 215 -19.62 -9.03 -36.27
C LEU A 215 -19.35 -10.37 -36.95
#